data_d577c216a9b98ff50f923c857527fa13
#
_entry.id   d577c216a9b98ff50f923c857527fa13
#
_cell.length_a   1.000
_cell.length_b   1.000
_cell.length_c   1.000
_cell.angle_alpha   90.00
_cell.angle_beta   90.00
_cell.angle_gamma   90.00
#
_symmetry.space_group_name_H-M   'P 1'
#
loop_
_entity.id
_entity.type
_entity.pdbx_description
1 polymer ?
#
loop_
_entity_poly.entity_id
_entity_poly.type
_entity_poly.pdbx_seq_one_letter_code
_entity_poly.pdbx_strand_id
1 'polypeptide(L)'
;MNAATKKDHFPLPFIDQMLEMLANHKYYCFLDGYSGFFQIPIHPDDQEKTTFTCPYGTFAYQGMSFGLCNAPATFQIGMMSIFTNMIEDIMEVFMDDFSVYGSSFEDCLANRCRVLARCEEKHLVLNWEKCHFMVQDGIVLGHKIYEHGIEVDIVKIE
;
A
#
# COMPACT_ATOMS: atom_id res chain seq x y z
N MET A 1 -6.79 -9.96 22.59
CA MET A 1 -5.44 -9.57 22.19
C MET A 1 -5.34 -8.05 21.96
N ASN A 2 -6.13 -7.44 21.06
CA ASN A 2 -6.01 -6.01 20.75
C ASN A 2 -6.24 -5.05 21.93
N ALA A 3 -7.09 -5.41 22.92
CA ALA A 3 -7.32 -4.60 24.12
C ALA A 3 -6.08 -4.50 25.03
N ALA A 4 -5.20 -5.50 25.00
CA ALA A 4 -3.95 -5.53 25.77
C ALA A 4 -2.73 -5.01 25.00
N THR A 5 -2.88 -4.74 23.70
CA THR A 5 -1.80 -4.25 22.84
C THR A 5 -1.52 -2.77 23.12
N LYS A 6 -0.24 -2.41 23.33
CA LYS A 6 0.17 -1.02 23.36
C LYS A 6 -0.01 -0.44 21.96
N LYS A 7 -0.92 0.52 21.82
CA LYS A 7 -1.24 1.15 20.53
C LYS A 7 -0.09 2.03 20.05
N ASP A 8 0.29 1.82 18.80
CA ASP A 8 1.18 2.73 18.09
C ASP A 8 0.34 3.82 17.44
N HIS A 9 0.56 5.07 17.85
CA HIS A 9 -0.18 6.24 17.36
C HIS A 9 0.49 6.91 16.15
N PHE A 10 1.16 6.14 15.30
CA PHE A 10 1.73 6.68 14.09
C PHE A 10 0.62 7.24 13.18
N PRO A 11 0.67 8.54 12.80
CA PRO A 11 -0.34 9.11 11.94
C PRO A 11 -0.23 8.54 10.53
N LEU A 12 -1.35 8.06 9.99
CA LEU A 12 -1.46 7.77 8.56
C LEU A 12 -1.36 9.08 7.76
N PRO A 13 -0.85 9.06 6.51
CA PRO A 13 -0.77 10.25 5.69
C PRO A 13 -2.16 10.86 5.48
N PHE A 14 -2.21 12.19 5.38
CA PHE A 14 -3.45 12.89 5.04
C PHE A 14 -3.90 12.50 3.64
N ILE A 15 -5.09 11.90 3.54
CA ILE A 15 -5.66 11.42 2.27
C ILE A 15 -5.79 12.54 1.25
N ASP A 16 -6.29 13.71 1.68
CA ASP A 16 -6.48 14.86 0.79
C ASP A 16 -5.15 15.33 0.18
N GLN A 17 -4.09 15.40 0.98
CA GLN A 17 -2.77 15.80 0.54
C GLN A 17 -2.17 14.78 -0.44
N MET A 18 -2.34 13.50 -0.17
CA MET A 18 -1.91 12.43 -1.07
C MET A 18 -2.67 12.46 -2.40
N LEU A 19 -3.99 12.69 -2.38
CA LEU A 19 -4.80 12.81 -3.59
C LEU A 19 -4.38 14.02 -4.43
N GLU A 20 -4.06 15.15 -3.80
CA GLU A 20 -3.53 16.33 -4.50
C GLU A 20 -2.21 16.03 -5.22
N MET A 21 -1.32 15.26 -4.61
CA MET A 21 -0.05 14.83 -5.22
C MET A 21 -0.28 13.86 -6.39
N LEU A 22 -1.32 13.02 -6.32
CA LEU A 22 -1.67 12.07 -7.38
C LEU A 22 -2.35 12.73 -8.58
N ALA A 23 -3.04 13.83 -8.41
CA ALA A 23 -3.75 14.49 -9.50
C ALA A 23 -2.81 15.14 -10.51
N ASN A 24 -3.36 15.43 -11.70
CA ASN A 24 -2.69 16.21 -12.75
C ASN A 24 -1.47 15.53 -13.39
N HIS A 25 -1.44 14.22 -13.42
CA HIS A 25 -0.48 13.44 -14.19
C HIS A 25 -1.15 12.79 -15.40
N LYS A 26 -0.37 12.59 -16.45
CA LYS A 26 -0.90 12.07 -17.72
C LYS A 26 -1.02 10.55 -17.73
N TYR A 27 -0.14 9.86 -17.03
CA TYR A 27 -0.11 8.42 -16.96
C TYR A 27 0.12 7.93 -15.54
N TYR A 28 -0.48 6.81 -15.22
CA TYR A 28 -0.42 6.15 -13.91
C TYR A 28 -0.13 4.66 -14.05
N CYS A 29 0.51 4.10 -13.03
CA CYS A 29 0.50 2.68 -12.75
C CYS A 29 -0.03 2.48 -11.32
N PHE A 30 -1.11 1.72 -11.18
CA PHE A 30 -1.66 1.35 -9.88
C PHE A 30 -1.23 -0.07 -9.55
N LEU A 31 -0.49 -0.23 -8.47
CA LEU A 31 0.09 -1.47 -8.02
C LEU A 31 -0.54 -1.88 -6.69
N ASP A 32 -0.76 -3.16 -6.50
CA ASP A 32 -1.37 -3.74 -5.28
C ASP A 32 -0.42 -4.78 -4.69
N GLY A 33 -0.14 -4.67 -3.39
CA GLY A 33 0.70 -5.63 -2.67
C GLY A 33 -0.06 -6.93 -2.41
N TYR A 34 0.49 -8.06 -2.83
CA TYR A 34 -0.13 -9.37 -2.61
C TYR A 34 -0.13 -9.74 -1.12
N SER A 35 -1.32 -9.87 -0.52
CA SER A 35 -1.47 -10.19 0.90
C SER A 35 -0.56 -9.33 1.79
N GLY A 36 -0.54 -8.02 1.55
CA GLY A 36 0.49 -7.08 2.01
C GLY A 36 0.92 -7.25 3.46
N PHE A 37 -0.02 -7.31 4.41
CA PHE A 37 0.33 -7.46 5.83
C PHE A 37 1.10 -8.74 6.14
N PHE A 38 0.78 -9.86 5.50
CA PHE A 38 1.48 -11.14 5.71
C PHE A 38 2.93 -11.13 5.22
N GLN A 39 3.32 -10.17 4.40
CA GLN A 39 4.71 -10.02 3.96
C GLN A 39 5.61 -9.40 5.05
N ILE A 40 5.03 -8.82 6.10
CA ILE A 40 5.79 -8.27 7.22
C ILE A 40 5.85 -9.31 8.34
N PRO A 41 7.07 -9.75 8.75
CA PRO A 41 7.21 -10.74 9.79
C PRO A 41 6.84 -10.17 11.17
N ILE A 42 6.24 -11.02 12.00
CA ILE A 42 6.03 -10.74 13.42
C ILE A 42 7.32 -11.08 14.16
N HIS A 43 7.75 -10.22 15.10
CA HIS A 43 8.89 -10.50 15.94
C HIS A 43 8.69 -11.85 16.67
N PRO A 44 9.71 -12.72 16.75
CA PRO A 44 9.57 -14.05 17.35
C PRO A 44 8.94 -14.05 18.74
N ASP A 45 9.29 -13.09 19.60
CA ASP A 45 8.74 -12.96 20.95
C ASP A 45 7.24 -12.62 20.99
N ASP A 46 6.70 -12.11 19.88
CA ASP A 46 5.30 -11.72 19.77
C ASP A 46 4.44 -12.74 19.01
N GLN A 47 5.04 -13.73 18.36
CA GLN A 47 4.32 -14.73 17.57
C GLN A 47 3.35 -15.55 18.43
N GLU A 48 3.74 -15.94 19.64
CA GLU A 48 2.88 -16.67 20.57
C GLU A 48 1.61 -15.92 20.93
N LYS A 49 1.62 -14.58 20.86
CA LYS A 49 0.44 -13.73 21.13
C LYS A 49 -0.58 -13.76 19.99
N THR A 50 -0.25 -14.35 18.86
CA THR A 50 -1.09 -14.47 17.67
C THR A 50 -1.66 -15.88 17.47
N THR A 51 -1.65 -16.70 18.51
CA THR A 51 -2.07 -18.10 18.42
C THR A 51 -3.56 -18.23 18.13
N PHE A 52 -3.89 -19.27 17.36
CA PHE A 52 -5.24 -19.73 17.10
C PHE A 52 -5.28 -21.26 17.18
N THR A 53 -6.44 -21.78 17.53
CA THR A 53 -6.66 -23.23 17.64
C THR A 53 -7.63 -23.71 16.57
N CYS A 54 -7.27 -24.81 15.93
CA CYS A 54 -8.12 -25.50 14.96
C CYS A 54 -8.12 -27.01 15.27
N PRO A 55 -8.93 -27.82 14.58
CA PRO A 55 -8.98 -29.28 14.81
C PRO A 55 -7.64 -30.00 14.69
N TYR A 56 -6.65 -29.40 14.04
CA TYR A 56 -5.32 -29.95 13.81
C TYR A 56 -4.25 -29.48 14.80
N GLY A 57 -4.62 -28.60 15.75
CA GLY A 57 -3.70 -28.10 16.76
C GLY A 57 -3.76 -26.59 16.98
N THR A 58 -2.78 -26.10 17.74
CA THR A 58 -2.61 -24.66 18.00
C THR A 58 -1.43 -24.14 17.16
N PHE A 59 -1.65 -23.06 16.43
CA PHE A 59 -0.69 -22.45 15.52
C PHE A 59 -0.54 -20.96 15.85
N ALA A 60 0.58 -20.37 15.44
CA ALA A 60 0.84 -18.93 15.54
C ALA A 60 1.14 -18.35 14.15
N TYR A 61 0.79 -17.08 13.95
CA TYR A 61 1.15 -16.37 12.73
C TYR A 61 2.64 -15.97 12.73
N GLN A 62 3.31 -16.16 11.62
CA GLN A 62 4.68 -15.66 11.39
C GLN A 62 4.67 -14.28 10.71
N GLY A 63 3.66 -13.99 9.90
CA GLY A 63 3.44 -12.70 9.27
C GLY A 63 2.26 -11.96 9.91
N MET A 64 2.23 -10.63 9.78
CA MET A 64 1.13 -9.84 10.31
C MET A 64 -0.18 -10.22 9.64
N SER A 65 -1.21 -10.51 10.43
CA SER A 65 -2.57 -10.79 9.97
C SER A 65 -3.46 -9.54 10.06
N PHE A 66 -4.55 -9.55 9.29
CA PHE A 66 -5.60 -8.55 9.47
C PHE A 66 -6.18 -8.58 10.88
N GLY A 67 -6.59 -7.43 11.37
CA GLY A 67 -7.24 -7.29 12.68
C GLY A 67 -6.28 -7.05 13.85
N LEU A 68 -4.96 -7.11 13.66
CA LEU A 68 -4.01 -6.65 14.67
C LEU A 68 -4.04 -5.13 14.78
N CYS A 69 -4.07 -4.62 16.00
CA CYS A 69 -4.26 -3.19 16.28
C CYS A 69 -3.22 -2.30 15.57
N ASN A 70 -1.95 -2.70 15.60
CA ASN A 70 -0.85 -1.91 15.05
C ASN A 70 -0.48 -2.30 13.61
N ALA A 71 -1.13 -3.31 13.01
CA ALA A 71 -0.75 -3.78 11.68
C ALA A 71 -0.83 -2.68 10.61
N PRO A 72 -1.90 -1.86 10.52
CA PRO A 72 -1.96 -0.78 9.54
C PRO A 72 -0.82 0.23 9.68
N ALA A 73 -0.57 0.72 10.89
CA ALA A 73 0.49 1.70 11.14
C ALA A 73 1.87 1.12 10.86
N THR A 74 2.15 -0.09 11.32
CA THR A 74 3.45 -0.77 11.08
C THR A 74 3.67 -1.02 9.59
N PHE A 75 2.63 -1.43 8.87
CA PHE A 75 2.71 -1.66 7.43
C PHE A 75 2.99 -0.36 6.67
N GLN A 76 2.25 0.72 6.98
CA GLN A 76 2.45 2.03 6.35
C GLN A 76 3.87 2.56 6.58
N ILE A 77 4.38 2.48 7.81
CA ILE A 77 5.76 2.87 8.14
C ILE A 77 6.76 2.06 7.32
N GLY A 78 6.57 0.76 7.25
CA GLY A 78 7.43 -0.15 6.48
C GLY A 78 7.47 0.22 5.00
N MET A 79 6.32 0.45 4.40
CA MET A 79 6.21 0.85 2.99
C MET A 79 6.83 2.23 2.73
N MET A 80 6.56 3.19 3.58
CA MET A 80 7.18 4.52 3.48
C MET A 80 8.71 4.44 3.62
N SER A 81 9.23 3.59 4.48
CA SER A 81 10.67 3.36 4.63
C SER A 81 11.29 2.76 3.36
N ILE A 82 10.62 1.78 2.75
CA ILE A 82 11.09 1.13 1.52
C ILE A 82 11.17 2.12 0.36
N PHE A 83 10.19 2.99 0.23
CA PHE A 83 10.05 3.92 -0.90
C PHE A 83 10.41 5.38 -0.55
N THR A 84 11.13 5.63 0.53
CA THR A 84 11.42 6.98 1.06
C THR A 84 11.89 7.97 -0.01
N ASN A 85 12.76 7.54 -0.92
CA ASN A 85 13.34 8.41 -1.96
C ASN A 85 12.46 8.53 -3.22
N MET A 86 11.27 7.94 -3.21
CA MET A 86 10.37 7.89 -4.36
C MET A 86 9.01 8.53 -4.08
N ILE A 87 8.59 8.51 -2.79
CA ILE A 87 7.32 9.12 -2.36
C ILE A 87 7.38 10.63 -2.57
N GLU A 88 6.28 11.21 -3.03
CA GLU A 88 6.11 12.62 -3.41
C GLU A 88 6.88 13.04 -4.68
N ASP A 89 7.83 12.23 -5.15
CA ASP A 89 8.56 12.48 -6.39
C ASP A 89 7.93 11.76 -7.60
N ILE A 90 7.75 10.45 -7.47
CA ILE A 90 7.24 9.60 -8.56
C ILE A 90 6.08 8.68 -8.17
N MET A 91 5.75 8.60 -6.90
CA MET A 91 4.72 7.70 -6.38
C MET A 91 4.13 8.17 -5.06
N GLU A 92 2.95 7.64 -4.76
CA GLU A 92 2.33 7.71 -3.44
C GLU A 92 2.02 6.29 -2.94
N VAL A 93 2.05 6.13 -1.62
CA VAL A 93 1.81 4.85 -0.95
C VAL A 93 0.70 5.01 0.09
N PHE A 94 -0.33 4.22 -0.05
CA PHE A 94 -1.36 4.07 0.99
C PHE A 94 -1.59 2.60 1.25
N MET A 95 -1.10 2.12 2.40
CA MET A 95 -1.16 0.70 2.77
C MET A 95 -0.46 -0.17 1.71
N ASP A 96 -1.18 -1.10 1.12
CA ASP A 96 -0.72 -2.00 0.06
C ASP A 96 -1.02 -1.49 -1.36
N ASP A 97 -1.60 -0.30 -1.47
CA ASP A 97 -1.85 0.38 -2.74
C ASP A 97 -0.72 1.36 -3.07
N PHE A 98 -0.05 1.14 -4.18
CA PHE A 98 1.02 2.01 -4.70
C PHE A 98 0.55 2.67 -5.98
N SER A 99 0.65 3.99 -6.03
CA SER A 99 0.29 4.78 -7.21
C SER A 99 1.53 5.45 -7.77
N VAL A 100 1.98 5.00 -8.92
CA VAL A 100 3.12 5.55 -9.66
C VAL A 100 2.60 6.46 -10.76
N TYR A 101 3.24 7.60 -10.99
CA TYR A 101 2.79 8.56 -11.98
C TYR A 101 3.95 9.13 -12.82
N GLY A 102 3.59 9.78 -13.91
CA GLY A 102 4.52 10.47 -14.78
C GLY A 102 3.80 11.46 -15.71
N SER A 103 4.54 12.48 -16.14
CA SER A 103 4.05 13.55 -17.03
C SER A 103 3.98 13.12 -18.49
N SER A 104 4.68 12.05 -18.86
CA SER A 104 4.65 11.43 -20.18
C SER A 104 4.62 9.90 -20.05
N PHE A 105 4.37 9.20 -21.16
CA PHE A 105 4.43 7.74 -21.18
C PHE A 105 5.81 7.22 -20.78
N GLU A 106 6.86 7.83 -21.34
CA GLU A 106 8.25 7.45 -21.07
C GLU A 106 8.63 7.70 -19.61
N ASP A 107 8.22 8.84 -19.03
CA ASP A 107 8.46 9.15 -17.62
C ASP A 107 7.76 8.15 -16.69
N CYS A 108 6.48 7.86 -16.94
CA CYS A 108 5.74 6.90 -16.15
C CYS A 108 6.33 5.49 -16.27
N LEU A 109 6.76 5.10 -17.46
CA LEU A 109 7.44 3.82 -17.70
C LEU A 109 8.75 3.72 -16.92
N ALA A 110 9.58 4.76 -16.96
CA ALA A 110 10.83 4.83 -16.20
C ALA A 110 10.58 4.77 -14.69
N ASN A 111 9.60 5.53 -14.19
CA ASN A 111 9.23 5.55 -12.79
C ASN A 111 8.69 4.18 -12.32
N ARG A 112 7.86 3.53 -13.13
CA ARG A 112 7.42 2.16 -12.89
C ARG A 112 8.59 1.20 -12.75
N CYS A 113 9.56 1.25 -13.64
CA CYS A 113 10.74 0.39 -13.59
C CYS A 113 11.54 0.61 -12.29
N ARG A 114 11.69 1.84 -11.84
CA ARG A 114 12.35 2.18 -10.57
C ARG A 114 11.61 1.56 -9.38
N VAL A 115 10.28 1.68 -9.35
CA VAL A 115 9.45 1.14 -8.28
C VAL A 115 9.49 -0.40 -8.28
N LEU A 116 9.37 -1.05 -9.44
CA LEU A 116 9.44 -2.51 -9.55
C LEU A 116 10.81 -3.05 -9.14
N ALA A 117 11.88 -2.38 -9.52
CA ALA A 117 13.24 -2.75 -9.09
C ALA A 117 13.38 -2.67 -7.55
N ARG A 118 12.77 -1.67 -6.92
CA ARG A 118 12.76 -1.55 -5.46
C ARG A 118 11.92 -2.66 -4.82
N CYS A 119 10.77 -3.03 -5.40
CA CYS A 119 9.98 -4.17 -4.94
C CYS A 119 10.78 -5.47 -5.01
N GLU A 120 11.52 -5.70 -6.09
CA GLU A 120 12.38 -6.87 -6.24
C GLU A 120 13.51 -6.88 -5.19
N GLU A 121 14.21 -5.76 -5.03
CA GLU A 121 15.27 -5.59 -4.01
C GLU A 121 14.80 -5.92 -2.59
N LYS A 122 13.58 -5.51 -2.26
CA LYS A 122 12.97 -5.69 -0.93
C LYS A 122 12.09 -6.93 -0.82
N HIS A 123 12.05 -7.76 -1.84
CA HIS A 123 11.22 -8.97 -1.90
C HIS A 123 9.73 -8.73 -1.68
N LEU A 124 9.23 -7.57 -2.11
CA LEU A 124 7.80 -7.26 -2.11
C LEU A 124 7.11 -7.97 -3.27
N VAL A 125 6.09 -8.74 -2.96
CA VAL A 125 5.26 -9.45 -3.94
C VAL A 125 4.04 -8.61 -4.28
N LEU A 126 3.78 -8.41 -5.58
CA LEU A 126 2.63 -7.70 -6.09
C LEU A 126 1.56 -8.66 -6.59
N ASN A 127 0.30 -8.25 -6.45
CA ASN A 127 -0.84 -8.94 -7.01
C ASN A 127 -1.10 -8.43 -8.44
N TRP A 128 -0.52 -9.09 -9.41
CA TRP A 128 -0.58 -8.68 -10.82
C TRP A 128 -2.00 -8.56 -11.37
N GLU A 129 -2.92 -9.37 -10.87
CA GLU A 129 -4.33 -9.34 -11.31
C GLU A 129 -5.03 -8.03 -10.93
N LYS A 130 -4.59 -7.39 -9.87
CA LYS A 130 -5.10 -6.10 -9.39
C LYS A 130 -4.29 -4.90 -9.85
N CYS A 131 -3.15 -5.11 -10.49
CA CYS A 131 -2.31 -4.04 -11.00
C CYS A 131 -2.83 -3.50 -12.33
N HIS A 132 -2.73 -2.18 -12.51
CA HIS A 132 -3.04 -1.48 -13.75
C HIS A 132 -1.82 -0.68 -14.19
N PHE A 133 -1.41 -0.88 -15.44
CA PHE A 133 -0.18 -0.29 -15.97
C PHE A 133 -0.47 0.71 -17.08
N MET A 134 0.20 1.86 -17.03
CA MET A 134 0.20 2.87 -18.07
C MET A 134 -1.20 3.37 -18.45
N VAL A 135 -2.06 3.55 -17.46
CA VAL A 135 -3.42 4.06 -17.62
C VAL A 135 -3.45 5.59 -17.46
N GLN A 136 -4.47 6.24 -18.01
CA GLN A 136 -4.65 7.70 -17.94
C GLN A 136 -5.52 8.15 -16.77
N ASP A 137 -6.24 7.23 -16.19
CA ASP A 137 -7.04 7.46 -14.99
C ASP A 137 -7.14 6.21 -14.13
N GLY A 138 -7.61 6.38 -12.91
CA GLY A 138 -7.89 5.28 -11.99
C GLY A 138 -8.60 5.75 -10.74
N ILE A 139 -9.06 4.80 -9.94
CA ILE A 139 -9.79 5.07 -8.69
C ILE A 139 -8.87 4.78 -7.51
N VAL A 140 -8.63 5.81 -6.70
CA VAL A 140 -7.84 5.72 -5.47
C VAL A 140 -8.68 6.25 -4.31
N LEU A 141 -8.89 5.41 -3.29
CA LEU A 141 -9.68 5.75 -2.10
C LEU A 141 -11.06 6.37 -2.41
N GLY A 142 -11.73 5.85 -3.44
CA GLY A 142 -13.05 6.33 -3.85
C GLY A 142 -13.06 7.64 -4.66
N HIS A 143 -11.90 8.06 -5.14
CA HIS A 143 -11.76 9.22 -6.00
C HIS A 143 -11.18 8.82 -7.35
N LYS A 144 -11.77 9.32 -8.42
CA LYS A 144 -11.20 9.19 -9.76
C LYS A 144 -10.10 10.23 -9.94
N ILE A 145 -8.90 9.76 -10.24
CA ILE A 145 -7.70 10.57 -10.45
C ILE A 145 -7.36 10.57 -11.94
N TYR A 146 -7.08 11.74 -12.50
CA TYR A 146 -6.72 11.89 -13.92
C TYR A 146 -5.96 13.20 -14.18
N GLU A 147 -5.56 13.44 -15.43
CA GLU A 147 -4.73 14.59 -15.84
C GLU A 147 -5.32 15.96 -15.44
N HIS A 148 -6.65 16.08 -15.41
CA HIS A 148 -7.30 17.36 -15.16
C HIS A 148 -7.80 17.53 -13.74
N GLY A 149 -7.58 16.57 -12.85
CA GLY A 149 -7.94 16.72 -11.44
C GLY A 149 -8.41 15.46 -10.74
N ILE A 150 -9.33 15.68 -9.81
CA ILE A 150 -9.89 14.65 -8.93
C ILE A 150 -11.41 14.76 -8.99
N GLU A 151 -12.09 13.65 -9.15
CA GLU A 151 -13.55 13.55 -9.06
C GLU A 151 -13.95 12.49 -8.04
N VAL A 152 -15.03 12.73 -7.31
CA VAL A 152 -15.58 11.71 -6.41
C VAL A 152 -16.22 10.60 -7.26
N ASP A 153 -15.88 9.35 -6.97
CA ASP A 153 -16.50 8.20 -7.63
C ASP A 153 -17.95 8.02 -7.12
N ILE A 154 -18.90 8.42 -7.93
CA ILE A 154 -20.35 8.44 -7.61
C ILE A 154 -20.89 7.01 -7.42
N VAL A 155 -20.24 5.98 -7.96
CA VAL A 155 -20.70 4.59 -7.86
C VAL A 155 -20.68 4.05 -6.42
N LYS A 156 -20.01 4.71 -5.50
CA LYS A 156 -19.93 4.33 -4.08
C LYS A 156 -20.85 5.13 -3.14
N ILE A 157 -21.73 5.97 -3.67
CA ILE A 157 -22.64 6.81 -2.85
C ILE A 157 -24.06 6.18 -2.72
N GLU A 158 -24.31 5.01 -3.34
CA GLU A 158 -25.56 4.25 -3.15
C GLU A 158 -25.46 3.19 -2.04
#